data_63bc415541bd6e0813c8b232c6a7cfb6
#
_entry.id   63bc415541bd6e0813c8b232c6a7cfb6
#
_cell.length_a   1.000
_cell.length_b   1.000
_cell.length_c   1.000
_cell.angle_alpha   90.00
_cell.angle_beta   90.00
_cell.angle_gamma   90.00
#
_symmetry.space_group_name_H-M   'P 1'
#
loop_
_entity.id
_entity.type
_entity.pdbx_description
1 polymer ?
#
loop_
_entity_poly.entity_id
_entity_poly.type
_entity_poly.pdbx_seq_one_letter_code
_entity_poly.pdbx_strand_id
1 'polypeptide(L)' 'RWDIHEVISQDESIVIRGNWSGRFHECDFDIEFMTLWRLSDGKIAVQNDFFAASSFDRQVGWNGETATCDSR' A
#
# COMPACT_ATOMS: atom_id res chain seq x y z
N ARG A 1 7.07 -3.83 5.80
CA ARG A 1 7.99 -4.15 4.70
C ARG A 1 7.35 -3.79 3.37
N TRP A 2 8.13 -3.15 2.56
CA TRP A 2 7.70 -2.71 1.23
C TRP A 2 8.45 -3.54 0.21
N ASP A 3 7.72 -4.28 -0.62
CA ASP A 3 8.30 -5.05 -1.73
C ASP A 3 7.83 -4.41 -3.02
N ILE A 4 8.77 -3.86 -3.78
CA ILE A 4 8.46 -3.21 -5.04
C ILE A 4 8.55 -4.25 -6.14
N HIS A 5 7.46 -4.43 -6.87
CA HIS A 5 7.40 -5.42 -7.95
C HIS A 5 7.59 -4.79 -9.31
N GLU A 6 7.14 -3.56 -9.47
CA GLU A 6 7.15 -2.95 -10.79
C GLU A 6 7.25 -1.44 -10.67
N VAL A 7 8.07 -0.84 -11.50
CA VAL A 7 8.18 0.61 -11.61
C VAL A 7 8.02 0.94 -13.08
N ILE A 8 7.05 1.77 -13.40
CA ILE A 8 6.79 2.22 -14.76
C ILE A 8 6.94 3.73 -14.77
N SER A 9 7.77 4.25 -15.67
CA SER A 9 7.92 5.68 -15.81
C SER A 9 7.68 6.08 -17.26
N GLN A 10 6.97 7.17 -17.44
CA GLN A 10 6.70 7.73 -18.76
C GLN A 10 6.55 9.23 -18.60
N ASP A 11 7.36 9.98 -19.35
CA ASP A 11 7.41 11.43 -19.26
C ASP A 11 7.71 11.83 -17.81
N GLU A 12 6.83 12.58 -17.17
CA GLU A 12 7.04 13.01 -15.79
C GLU A 12 6.16 12.25 -14.82
N SER A 13 5.71 11.06 -15.22
CA SER A 13 4.87 10.22 -14.36
C SER A 13 5.60 8.94 -13.99
N ILE A 14 5.49 8.53 -12.73
CA ILE A 14 6.08 7.30 -12.24
C ILE A 14 5.01 6.54 -11.48
N VAL A 15 4.82 5.27 -11.85
CA VAL A 15 3.89 4.38 -11.15
C VAL A 15 4.71 3.27 -10.50
N ILE A 16 4.48 3.07 -9.22
CA ILE A 16 5.15 2.03 -8.44
C ILE A 16 4.08 1.08 -7.93
N ARG A 17 4.29 -0.21 -8.17
CA ARG A 17 3.37 -1.25 -7.71
C ARG A 17 4.14 -2.26 -6.88
N GLY A 18 3.52 -2.70 -5.81
CA GLY A 18 4.16 -3.68 -4.96
C GLY A 18 3.25 -4.18 -3.87
N ASN A 19 3.85 -4.73 -2.84
CA ASN A 19 3.14 -5.22 -1.68
C ASN A 19 3.69 -4.57 -0.43
N TRP A 20 2.81 -4.27 0.49
CA TRP A 20 3.14 -3.78 1.80
C TRP A 20 2.71 -4.84 2.80
N SER A 21 3.66 -5.33 3.57
CA SER A 21 3.40 -6.40 4.53
C SER A 21 4.01 -6.06 5.87
N GLY A 22 3.47 -6.67 6.90
CA GLY A 22 3.96 -6.45 8.24
C GLY A 22 3.04 -7.06 9.27
N ARG A 23 3.11 -6.51 10.48
CA ARG A 23 2.32 -6.99 11.58
C ARG A 23 1.63 -5.79 12.24
N PHE A 24 0.33 -5.93 12.44
CA PHE A 24 -0.50 -4.90 13.04
C PHE A 24 -1.30 -5.54 14.17
N HIS A 25 -1.04 -5.12 15.41
CA HIS A 25 -1.68 -5.72 16.59
C HIS A 25 -1.55 -7.24 16.59
N GLU A 26 -0.33 -7.73 16.29
CA GLU A 26 0.02 -9.14 16.25
C GLU A 26 -0.68 -9.92 15.13
N CYS A 27 -1.24 -9.20 14.16
CA CYS A 27 -1.87 -9.80 12.99
C CYS A 27 -1.00 -9.55 11.77
N ASP A 28 -0.62 -10.61 11.07
CA ASP A 28 0.15 -10.46 9.85
C ASP A 28 -0.74 -10.00 8.72
N PHE A 29 -0.24 -9.10 7.89
CA PHE A 29 -0.98 -8.64 6.72
C PHE A 29 -0.04 -8.54 5.53
N ASP A 30 -0.63 -8.60 4.34
CA ASP A 30 0.08 -8.44 3.08
C ASP A 30 -0.93 -7.90 2.07
N ILE A 31 -0.75 -6.67 1.67
CA ILE A 31 -1.68 -6.02 0.75
C ILE A 31 -0.94 -5.43 -0.42
N GLU A 32 -1.64 -5.33 -1.53
CA GLU A 32 -1.10 -4.69 -2.71
C GLU A 32 -1.26 -3.18 -2.62
N PHE A 33 -0.31 -2.46 -3.16
CA PHE A 33 -0.39 -1.02 -3.25
C PHE A 33 0.07 -0.54 -4.62
N MET A 34 -0.35 0.65 -4.96
CA MET A 34 0.10 1.34 -6.16
C MET A 34 0.24 2.81 -5.83
N THR A 35 1.34 3.41 -6.24
CA THR A 35 1.60 4.83 -6.02
C THR A 35 1.88 5.49 -7.35
N LEU A 36 1.21 6.60 -7.59
CA LEU A 36 1.45 7.42 -8.77
C LEU A 36 2.11 8.71 -8.33
N TRP A 37 3.26 9.00 -8.90
CA TRP A 37 3.94 10.28 -8.71
C TRP A 37 3.93 11.04 -10.02
N ARG A 38 3.60 12.32 -9.94
CA ARG A 38 3.80 13.24 -11.05
C ARG A 38 4.86 14.24 -10.65
N LEU A 39 5.82 14.43 -11.53
CA LEU A 39 6.95 15.31 -11.27
C LEU A 39 6.76 16.63 -11.99
N SER A 40 7.34 17.69 -11.43
CA SER A 40 7.42 18.99 -12.05
C SER A 40 8.76 19.58 -11.66
N ASP A 41 9.58 19.92 -12.65
CA ASP A 41 10.92 20.47 -12.43
C ASP A 41 11.75 19.57 -11.52
N GLY A 42 11.64 18.25 -11.71
CA GLY A 42 12.40 17.28 -10.94
C GLY A 42 11.92 17.05 -9.53
N LYS A 43 10.75 17.59 -9.18
CA LYS A 43 10.18 17.42 -7.83
C LYS A 43 8.82 16.77 -7.93
N ILE A 44 8.44 16.06 -6.88
CA ILE A 44 7.12 15.43 -6.82
C ILE A 44 6.06 16.52 -6.61
N ALA A 45 5.22 16.70 -7.61
CA ALA A 45 4.14 17.68 -7.55
C ALA A 45 2.82 17.06 -7.11
N VAL A 46 2.61 15.78 -7.45
CA VAL A 46 1.39 15.07 -7.11
C VAL A 46 1.77 13.67 -6.67
N GLN A 47 1.13 13.21 -5.61
CA GLN A 47 1.29 11.83 -5.14
C GLN A 47 -0.07 11.26 -4.81
N ASN A 48 -0.39 10.13 -5.42
CA ASN A 48 -1.63 9.41 -5.14
C ASN A 48 -1.28 7.98 -4.77
N ASP A 49 -1.76 7.54 -3.62
CA ASP A 49 -1.54 6.19 -3.14
C ASP A 49 -2.84 5.41 -3.19
N PHE A 50 -2.76 4.19 -3.69
CA PHE A 50 -3.92 3.30 -3.79
C PHE A 50 -3.61 2.02 -3.02
N PHE A 51 -4.44 1.72 -2.03
CA PHE A 51 -4.28 0.55 -1.19
C PHE A 51 -5.54 -0.30 -1.26
N ALA A 52 -5.36 -1.60 -1.10
CA ALA A 52 -6.49 -2.49 -0.90
C ALA A 52 -6.92 -2.43 0.56
N ALA A 53 -7.52 -1.32 0.96
CA ALA A 53 -7.87 -1.08 2.35
C ALA A 53 -8.81 -2.13 2.91
N SER A 54 -9.79 -2.56 2.12
CA SER A 54 -10.72 -3.60 2.58
C SER A 54 -10.00 -4.92 2.78
N SER A 55 -8.96 -5.17 2.01
CA SER A 55 -8.16 -6.38 2.19
C SER A 55 -7.38 -6.30 3.49
N PHE A 56 -6.83 -5.14 3.82
CA PHE A 56 -6.14 -4.93 5.08
C PHE A 56 -7.09 -5.18 6.25
N ASP A 57 -8.26 -4.56 6.21
CA ASP A 57 -9.24 -4.71 7.28
C ASP A 57 -9.63 -6.17 7.47
N ARG A 58 -9.77 -6.90 6.37
CA ARG A 58 -10.15 -8.31 6.44
C ARG A 58 -9.03 -9.16 7.03
N GLN A 59 -7.79 -8.88 6.65
CA GLN A 59 -6.66 -9.67 7.12
C GLN A 59 -6.40 -9.48 8.61
N VAL A 60 -6.54 -8.27 9.11
CA VAL A 60 -6.29 -7.99 10.52
C VAL A 60 -7.55 -7.97 11.37
N GLY A 61 -8.73 -8.03 10.74
CA GLY A 61 -9.99 -8.00 11.45
C GLY A 61 -10.18 -6.72 12.24
N TRP A 62 -9.79 -5.60 11.67
CA TRP A 62 -9.86 -4.32 12.35
C TRP A 62 -11.29 -3.81 12.45
N ASN A 63 -11.70 -3.44 13.65
CA ASN A 63 -13.05 -2.93 13.90
C ASN A 63 -13.07 -1.49 14.39
N GLY A 64 -11.93 -0.80 14.31
CA GLY A 64 -11.80 0.55 14.80
C GLY A 64 -11.14 0.64 16.17
N GLU A 65 -11.04 -0.46 16.90
CA GLU A 65 -10.43 -0.51 18.22
C GLU A 65 -9.46 -1.66 18.37
N THR A 66 -9.81 -2.83 17.85
CA THR A 66 -8.99 -4.03 18.00
C THR A 66 -8.88 -4.76 16.69
N ALA A 67 -7.86 -5.59 16.59
CA ALA A 67 -7.66 -6.47 15.46
C ALA A 67 -8.01 -7.91 15.88
N THR A 68 -8.64 -8.66 14.99
CA THR A 68 -9.06 -10.03 15.27
C THR A 68 -8.64 -10.95 14.14
N CYS A 69 -7.36 -10.98 13.87
CA CYS A 69 -6.81 -11.72 12.73
C CYS A 69 -6.96 -13.24 12.86
N ASP A 70 -7.40 -13.69 13.99
CA ASP A 70 -7.61 -15.11 14.21
C ASP A 70 -8.96 -15.61 13.71
N SER A 71 -9.69 -14.77 13.05
CA SER A 71 -11.04 -15.08 12.60
C SER A 71 -11.08 -16.15 11.50
N ARG A 72 -9.98 -16.67 11.10
CA ARG A 72 -9.90 -17.73 10.09
C ARG A 72 -10.00 -19.11 10.72
#